data_25fa43e2b4efdf2979a18e7affed128d
#
_entry.id   25fa43e2b4efdf2979a18e7affed128d
#
_cell.length_a   1.000
_cell.length_b   1.000
_cell.length_c   1.000
_cell.angle_alpha   90.00
_cell.angle_beta   90.00
_cell.angle_gamma   90.00
#
_symmetry.space_group_name_H-M   'P 1'
#
loop_
_entity.id
_entity.type
_entity.pdbx_description
1 polymer ?
#
loop_
_entity_poly.entity_id
_entity_poly.type
_entity_poly.pdbx_seq_one_letter_code
_entity_poly.pdbx_strand_id
1 'polypeptide(L)' 'MATSRIDIFKQMLVTDPVNSSILFGLAKEYEKAGQTAEMIQTLERYLAISDD' A
#
# COMPACT_ATOMS: atom_id res chain seq x y z
N MET A 1 -7.84 2.78 -20.93
CA MET A 1 -8.29 2.31 -19.63
C MET A 1 -7.57 3.06 -18.54
N ALA A 2 -8.29 3.44 -17.51
CA ALA A 2 -7.68 4.14 -16.40
C ALA A 2 -6.87 3.16 -15.55
N THR A 3 -5.66 3.55 -15.19
CA THR A 3 -4.86 2.80 -14.25
C THR A 3 -5.42 3.02 -12.85
N SER A 4 -5.63 1.97 -12.10
CA SER A 4 -6.17 2.10 -10.75
C SER A 4 -5.11 2.72 -9.83
N ARG A 5 -5.58 3.37 -8.76
CA ARG A 5 -4.67 3.92 -7.76
C ARG A 5 -3.83 2.84 -7.10
N ILE A 6 -4.42 1.65 -6.95
CA ILE A 6 -3.68 0.52 -6.40
C ILE A 6 -2.47 0.21 -7.26
N ASP A 7 -2.64 0.17 -8.58
CA ASP A 7 -1.53 -0.11 -9.49
C ASP A 7 -0.48 0.99 -9.43
N ILE A 8 -0.91 2.23 -9.32
CA ILE A 8 0.01 3.36 -9.23
C ILE A 8 0.86 3.25 -7.96
N PHE A 9 0.23 2.98 -6.82
CA PHE A 9 0.96 2.84 -5.57
C PHE A 9 1.90 1.64 -5.60
N LYS A 10 1.48 0.53 -6.22
CA LYS A 10 2.34 -0.64 -6.34
C LYS A 10 3.60 -0.32 -7.14
N GLN A 11 3.45 0.44 -8.22
CA GLN A 11 4.61 0.84 -9.02
C GLN A 11 5.54 1.76 -8.25
N MET A 12 4.97 2.66 -7.46
CA MET A 12 5.78 3.53 -6.61
C MET A 12 6.59 2.72 -5.60
N LEU A 13 6.02 1.64 -5.09
CA LEU A 13 6.72 0.77 -4.15
C LEU A 13 7.84 -0.03 -4.80
N VAL A 14 7.78 -0.26 -6.11
CA VAL A 14 8.89 -0.89 -6.81
C VAL A 14 10.15 -0.03 -6.69
N THR A 15 9.97 1.28 -6.81
CA THR A 15 11.09 2.22 -6.72
C THR A 15 11.47 2.53 -5.28
N ASP A 16 10.49 2.55 -4.38
CA ASP A 16 10.72 2.97 -2.99
C ASP A 16 9.94 2.04 -2.04
N PRO A 17 10.43 0.80 -1.86
CA PRO A 17 9.65 -0.25 -1.17
C PRO A 17 9.47 -0.03 0.32
N VAL A 18 10.22 0.89 0.93
CA VAL A 18 10.11 1.15 2.36
C VAL A 18 9.48 2.51 2.66
N ASN A 19 8.82 3.10 1.67
CA ASN A 19 8.16 4.39 1.87
C ASN A 19 6.83 4.17 2.59
N SER A 20 6.79 4.54 3.87
CA SER A 20 5.61 4.31 4.70
C SER A 20 4.40 5.09 4.22
N SER A 21 4.60 6.28 3.66
CA SER A 21 3.48 7.07 3.13
C SER A 21 2.80 6.34 1.97
N ILE A 22 3.59 5.72 1.09
CA ILE A 22 3.04 4.96 -0.04
C ILE A 22 2.32 3.72 0.48
N LEU A 23 2.90 3.02 1.45
CA LEU A 23 2.26 1.84 2.03
C LEU A 23 0.93 2.19 2.68
N PHE A 24 0.89 3.29 3.42
CA PHE A 24 -0.35 3.73 4.05
C PHE A 24 -1.40 4.08 3.00
N GLY A 25 -1.01 4.80 1.96
CA GLY A 25 -1.92 5.15 0.87
C GLY A 25 -2.45 3.91 0.15
N LEU A 26 -1.58 2.93 -0.09
CA LEU A 26 -1.99 1.68 -0.73
C LEU A 26 -2.99 0.93 0.13
N ALA A 27 -2.75 0.86 1.44
CA ALA A 27 -3.67 0.19 2.37
C ALA A 27 -5.06 0.84 2.32
N LYS A 28 -5.10 2.18 2.27
CA LYS A 28 -6.38 2.89 2.18
C LYS A 28 -7.11 2.56 0.88
N GLU A 29 -6.38 2.44 -0.22
CA GLU A 29 -7.00 2.08 -1.50
C GLU A 29 -7.51 0.65 -1.49
N TYR A 30 -6.77 -0.27 -0.86
CA TYR A 30 -7.25 -1.64 -0.71
C TYR A 30 -8.52 -1.68 0.13
N GLU A 31 -8.59 -0.86 1.18
CA GLU A 31 -9.79 -0.78 2.02
C GLU A 31 -10.99 -0.35 1.19
N LYS A 32 -10.82 0.69 0.37
CA LYS A 32 -11.89 1.19 -0.49
C LYS A 32 -12.35 0.14 -1.49
N ALA A 33 -11.41 -0.68 -1.97
CA ALA A 33 -11.71 -1.72 -2.95
C ALA A 33 -12.29 -2.99 -2.33
N GLY A 34 -12.38 -3.05 -1.00
CA GLY A 34 -12.87 -4.23 -0.31
C GLY A 34 -11.87 -5.36 -0.24
N GLN A 35 -10.60 -5.09 -0.53
CA GLN A 35 -9.54 -6.11 -0.52
C GLN A 35 -8.88 -6.13 0.86
N THR A 36 -9.60 -6.71 1.82
CA THR A 36 -9.20 -6.66 3.22
C THR A 36 -7.89 -7.41 3.49
N ALA A 37 -7.69 -8.57 2.85
CA ALA A 37 -6.48 -9.34 3.06
C ALA A 37 -5.24 -8.56 2.61
N GLU A 38 -5.32 -7.92 1.46
CA GLU A 38 -4.23 -7.10 0.94
C GLU A 38 -4.00 -5.88 1.82
N MET A 39 -5.09 -5.29 2.30
CA MET A 39 -4.99 -4.15 3.22
C MET A 39 -4.21 -4.53 4.49
N ILE A 40 -4.55 -5.68 5.07
CA ILE A 40 -3.88 -6.13 6.29
C ILE A 40 -2.40 -6.37 6.04
N GLN A 41 -2.06 -7.05 4.95
CA GLN A 41 -0.66 -7.31 4.61
C GLN A 41 0.12 -6.00 4.42
N THR A 42 -0.51 -5.03 3.77
CA THR A 42 0.14 -3.74 3.52
C THR A 42 0.35 -2.99 4.82
N LEU A 43 -0.63 -3.03 5.72
CA LEU A 43 -0.50 -2.40 7.03
C LEU A 43 0.57 -3.07 7.89
N GLU A 44 0.71 -4.39 7.78
CA GLU A 44 1.77 -5.10 8.48
C GLU A 44 3.14 -4.63 8.03
N ARG A 45 3.32 -4.44 6.72
CA ARG A 45 4.56 -3.89 6.19
C ARG A 45 4.79 -2.47 6.70
N TYR A 46 3.72 -1.67 6.71
CA TYR A 46 3.79 -0.30 7.22
C TYR A 46 4.26 -0.28 8.67
N LEU A 47 3.67 -1.13 9.50
CA LEU A 47 4.03 -1.18 10.92
C LEU A 47 5.45 -1.68 11.13
N ALA A 48 5.90 -2.63 10.31
CA ALA A 48 7.26 -3.14 10.41
C ALA A 48 8.30 -2.06 10.12
N ILE A 49 7.99 -1.17 9.18
CA ILE A 49 8.89 -0.07 8.85
C ILE A 49 8.83 1.02 9.92
N SER A 50 7.63 1.29 10.44
CA SER A 50 7.41 2.36 11.41
C SER A 50 7.82 1.97 12.82
N ASP A 51 7.87 0.68 13.10
CA ASP A 51 8.22 0.16 14.42
C ASP A 51 9.73 0.15 14.58
N ASP A 52 10.26 1.19 15.08
CA ASP A 52 11.68 1.40 15.16
C ASP A 52 12.20 1.25 16.58
#